data_bc335611f3246932a1c7f9d962d32dd0
#
_entry.id   bc335611f3246932a1c7f9d962d32dd0
#
_cell.length_a   1.000
_cell.length_b   1.000
_cell.length_c   1.000
_cell.angle_alpha   90.00
_cell.angle_beta   90.00
_cell.angle_gamma   90.00
#
_symmetry.space_group_name_H-M   'P 1'
#
loop_
_entity.id
_entity.type
_entity.pdbx_description
1 polymer ?
#
loop_
_entity_poly.entity_id
_entity_poly.type
_entity_poly.pdbx_seq_one_letter_code
_entity_poly.pdbx_strand_id
1 'polypeptide(L)'
;MKFDRRISRRSFLSAAGVTTAALALTACGGSSSSVAASSAAGSTASSAAGTAQGGTLNIMLETEVQSLDPQVATDGTSFEVIADYTDGLMQMDADGAAIPALAETYDISEDGKTYTFHLRDAKWSNGDAVTAADFVFGWHRAVDPATASEYSYMLSDIGQIVNAAEIIAGEKPVTDLGVSAVDDKTLEVQLNVPVSYFLSLMYFPTFYPVNEAFYNSCADTFGTSPDTVLSNGAFKLTDYQPAATAFTLEKNPDYYDAANIALDGLAYQVIKDSQQALMSYQTGALDMTLLNGEQVDQVKDDPEFTSVGAGYLWYILSLIHI
;
A
#
# COMPACT_ATOMS: atom_id res chain seq x y z
N MET A 1 18.55 14.11 -6.09
CA MET A 1 18.46 12.92 -6.95
C MET A 1 17.11 12.30 -6.69
N LYS A 2 16.29 12.07 -7.73
CA LYS A 2 14.97 11.46 -7.61
C LYS A 2 15.16 9.96 -7.69
N PHE A 3 14.81 9.22 -6.67
CA PHE A 3 14.86 7.77 -6.65
C PHE A 3 13.49 7.23 -6.21
N ASP A 4 12.61 7.07 -7.18
CA ASP A 4 11.58 6.06 -7.12
C ASP A 4 11.19 5.74 -8.57
N ARG A 5 11.66 4.59 -9.05
CA ARG A 5 11.53 4.22 -10.47
C ARG A 5 11.19 2.75 -10.54
N ARG A 6 9.98 2.43 -10.98
CA ARG A 6 9.42 1.08 -11.05
C ARG A 6 9.14 0.69 -12.49
N ILE A 7 9.41 -0.55 -12.86
CA ILE A 7 9.09 -1.14 -14.17
C ILE A 7 8.10 -2.28 -13.99
N SER A 8 7.04 -2.34 -14.83
CA SER A 8 6.01 -3.39 -14.79
C SER A 8 5.95 -4.17 -16.11
N ARG A 9 5.82 -5.50 -16.04
CA ARG A 9 5.76 -6.42 -17.22
C ARG A 9 4.43 -6.47 -17.96
N ARG A 10 3.39 -5.81 -17.51
CA ARG A 10 2.04 -5.96 -18.07
C ARG A 10 1.94 -5.63 -19.55
N SER A 11 2.80 -4.78 -20.09
CA SER A 11 2.77 -4.40 -21.50
C SER A 11 3.48 -5.41 -22.43
N PHE A 12 4.44 -6.18 -21.92
CA PHE A 12 5.25 -7.09 -22.74
C PHE A 12 4.51 -8.39 -23.13
N LEU A 13 3.67 -8.91 -22.24
CA LEU A 13 2.92 -10.16 -22.49
C LEU A 13 1.81 -10.00 -23.53
N SER A 14 1.31 -8.78 -23.76
CA SER A 14 0.30 -8.50 -24.79
C SER A 14 0.88 -8.48 -26.21
N ALA A 15 2.18 -8.24 -26.40
CA ALA A 15 2.82 -8.21 -27.72
C ALA A 15 3.35 -9.58 -28.17
N ALA A 16 3.72 -10.47 -27.23
CA ALA A 16 4.25 -11.80 -27.54
C ALA A 16 3.18 -12.85 -27.85
N GLY A 17 1.92 -12.60 -27.46
CA GLY A 17 0.82 -13.55 -27.66
C GLY A 17 0.26 -13.65 -29.08
N VAL A 18 0.62 -12.74 -29.99
CA VAL A 18 0.03 -12.67 -31.32
C VAL A 18 0.86 -13.39 -32.41
N THR A 19 2.12 -13.72 -32.15
CA THR A 19 3.02 -14.32 -33.17
C THR A 19 3.11 -15.85 -33.13
N THR A 20 2.59 -16.53 -32.12
CA THR A 20 2.66 -17.99 -32.00
C THR A 20 1.42 -18.73 -32.48
N ALA A 21 0.32 -18.05 -32.79
CA ALA A 21 -0.91 -18.70 -33.31
C ALA A 21 -0.93 -18.88 -34.84
N ALA A 22 0.04 -18.36 -35.61
CA ALA A 22 0.06 -18.38 -37.07
C ALA A 22 0.88 -19.52 -37.69
N LEU A 23 1.55 -20.38 -36.90
CA LEU A 23 2.44 -21.45 -37.43
C LEU A 23 1.94 -22.90 -37.24
N ALA A 24 0.73 -23.12 -36.77
CA ALA A 24 0.21 -24.47 -36.52
C ALA A 24 -0.86 -25.00 -37.52
N LEU A 25 -1.07 -24.33 -38.69
CA LEU A 25 -2.11 -24.70 -39.65
C LEU A 25 -1.62 -24.90 -41.10
N THR A 26 -0.42 -25.47 -41.29
CA THR A 26 0.01 -25.92 -42.64
C THR A 26 0.51 -27.36 -42.60
N ALA A 27 -0.38 -28.30 -42.35
CA ALA A 27 -0.16 -29.68 -42.74
C ALA A 27 -1.53 -30.41 -42.76
N CYS A 28 -2.28 -30.31 -43.86
CA CYS A 28 -2.99 -31.41 -44.52
C CYS A 28 -3.71 -30.88 -45.76
N GLY A 29 -3.43 -31.58 -46.84
CA GLY A 29 -3.62 -31.24 -48.22
C GLY A 29 -5.03 -31.18 -48.77
N GLY A 30 -5.11 -30.67 -49.99
CA GLY A 30 -6.10 -31.10 -51.00
C GLY A 30 -6.96 -30.00 -51.60
N SER A 31 -6.56 -29.56 -52.82
CA SER A 31 -7.37 -29.21 -53.98
C SER A 31 -8.29 -27.98 -54.03
N SER A 32 -7.83 -27.03 -54.82
CA SER A 32 -8.51 -26.27 -55.91
C SER A 32 -9.90 -25.64 -55.70
N SER A 33 -10.02 -24.30 -55.81
CA SER A 33 -10.66 -23.57 -56.89
C SER A 33 -10.90 -22.08 -56.54
N SER A 34 -10.31 -21.26 -57.35
CA SER A 34 -10.72 -19.96 -57.92
C SER A 34 -11.65 -18.95 -57.22
N VAL A 35 -11.08 -17.72 -57.18
CA VAL A 35 -11.64 -16.38 -57.40
C VAL A 35 -12.72 -15.79 -56.51
N ALA A 36 -12.42 -14.73 -55.85
CA ALA A 36 -12.88 -13.37 -56.12
C ALA A 36 -12.31 -12.36 -55.10
N ALA A 37 -11.72 -11.33 -55.60
CA ALA A 37 -11.34 -10.12 -54.86
C ALA A 37 -12.60 -9.33 -54.48
N SER A 38 -12.72 -8.91 -53.27
CA SER A 38 -13.49 -7.71 -52.92
C SER A 38 -12.89 -7.00 -51.69
N SER A 39 -12.73 -5.76 -51.89
CA SER A 39 -12.15 -4.68 -51.17
C SER A 39 -12.37 -4.65 -49.63
N ALA A 40 -11.27 -4.33 -48.97
CA ALA A 40 -11.12 -4.03 -47.56
C ALA A 40 -12.02 -2.90 -47.11
N ALA A 41 -12.75 -3.14 -46.03
CA ALA A 41 -13.12 -2.12 -45.07
C ALA A 41 -12.22 -2.29 -43.85
N GLY A 42 -11.40 -1.29 -43.61
CA GLY A 42 -10.55 -1.25 -42.42
C GLY A 42 -11.41 -1.10 -41.18
N SER A 43 -11.53 -2.17 -40.43
CA SER A 43 -11.95 -2.09 -39.04
C SER A 43 -10.70 -1.84 -38.19
N THR A 44 -10.58 -0.61 -37.72
CA THR A 44 -9.72 -0.30 -36.57
C THR A 44 -10.23 -1.12 -35.40
N ALA A 45 -9.60 -2.27 -35.17
CA ALA A 45 -9.74 -3.00 -33.93
C ALA A 45 -9.12 -2.13 -32.84
N SER A 46 -9.95 -1.37 -32.14
CA SER A 46 -9.63 -0.86 -30.83
C SER A 46 -9.37 -2.11 -29.96
N SER A 47 -8.10 -2.42 -29.74
CA SER A 47 -7.71 -3.38 -28.71
C SER A 47 -8.07 -2.74 -27.37
N ALA A 48 -9.27 -3.04 -26.86
CA ALA A 48 -9.53 -2.94 -25.46
C ALA A 48 -8.47 -3.86 -24.80
N ALA A 49 -7.50 -3.25 -24.13
CA ALA A 49 -6.62 -3.98 -23.22
C ALA A 49 -7.55 -4.58 -22.16
N GLY A 50 -7.87 -5.87 -22.31
CA GLY A 50 -8.56 -6.62 -21.28
C GLY A 50 -7.67 -6.55 -20.05
N THR A 51 -8.18 -5.98 -18.96
CA THR A 51 -7.54 -6.08 -17.68
C THR A 51 -7.40 -7.57 -17.37
N ALA A 52 -6.15 -8.07 -17.35
CA ALA A 52 -5.89 -9.43 -16.91
C ALA A 52 -6.42 -9.54 -15.46
N GLN A 53 -7.39 -10.42 -15.22
CA GLN A 53 -7.91 -10.69 -13.90
C GLN A 53 -7.20 -11.93 -13.37
N GLY A 54 -6.76 -11.87 -12.10
CA GLY A 54 -6.07 -12.95 -11.43
C GLY A 54 -4.54 -12.88 -11.56
N GLY A 55 -3.88 -13.82 -10.88
CA GLY A 55 -2.43 -13.93 -10.80
C GLY A 55 -1.81 -13.22 -9.60
N THR A 56 -0.60 -13.65 -9.28
CA THR A 56 0.20 -13.09 -8.18
C THR A 56 1.24 -12.13 -8.74
N LEU A 57 1.35 -10.95 -8.15
CA LEU A 57 2.38 -9.97 -8.51
C LEU A 57 3.65 -10.25 -7.71
N ASN A 58 4.76 -10.49 -8.38
CA ASN A 58 6.07 -10.72 -7.77
C ASN A 58 6.84 -9.40 -7.64
N ILE A 59 7.12 -9.01 -6.41
CA ILE A 59 7.64 -7.68 -6.06
C ILE A 59 8.97 -7.82 -5.34
N MET A 60 9.94 -6.97 -5.69
CA MET A 60 11.18 -6.83 -4.96
C MET A 60 11.01 -5.91 -3.75
N LEU A 61 11.60 -6.30 -2.62
CA LEU A 61 11.93 -5.43 -1.49
C LEU A 61 13.44 -5.24 -1.39
N GLU A 62 13.91 -4.04 -1.02
CA GLU A 62 15.35 -3.76 -0.85
C GLU A 62 15.90 -4.29 0.47
N THR A 63 15.05 -4.36 1.50
CA THR A 63 15.41 -4.83 2.84
C THR A 63 14.32 -5.72 3.41
N GLU A 64 14.64 -6.46 4.48
CA GLU A 64 13.65 -7.21 5.26
C GLU A 64 12.70 -6.25 5.97
N VAL A 65 11.45 -6.67 6.11
CA VAL A 65 10.44 -6.00 6.94
C VAL A 65 10.90 -6.04 8.41
N GLN A 66 10.94 -4.87 9.05
CA GLN A 66 11.39 -4.74 10.44
C GLN A 66 10.23 -4.93 11.43
N SER A 67 9.04 -4.47 11.06
CA SER A 67 7.83 -4.57 11.90
C SER A 67 6.58 -4.58 11.03
N LEU A 68 5.58 -5.36 11.44
CA LEU A 68 4.23 -5.31 10.87
C LEU A 68 3.23 -4.60 11.82
N ASP A 69 3.72 -4.02 12.92
CA ASP A 69 2.92 -3.16 13.80
C ASP A 69 2.91 -1.73 13.25
N PRO A 70 1.76 -1.18 12.80
CA PRO A 70 1.70 0.13 12.18
C PRO A 70 2.12 1.28 13.10
N GLN A 71 1.99 1.14 14.42
CA GLN A 71 2.40 2.18 15.37
C GLN A 71 3.88 2.10 15.77
N VAL A 72 4.56 0.98 15.45
CA VAL A 72 5.98 0.74 15.84
C VAL A 72 6.90 0.74 14.63
N ALA A 73 6.39 0.42 13.43
CA ALA A 73 7.18 0.44 12.21
C ALA A 73 7.82 1.81 11.94
N THR A 74 9.08 1.81 11.47
CA THR A 74 9.88 3.03 11.26
C THR A 74 10.54 3.12 9.88
N ASP A 75 10.37 2.12 9.04
CA ASP A 75 11.03 2.02 7.74
C ASP A 75 10.01 1.89 6.58
N GLY A 76 10.44 2.35 5.40
CA GLY A 76 9.59 2.37 4.21
C GLY A 76 9.13 0.99 3.74
N THR A 77 9.99 -0.05 3.89
CA THR A 77 9.67 -1.43 3.51
C THR A 77 8.53 -1.98 4.38
N SER A 78 8.60 -1.77 5.71
CA SER A 78 7.53 -2.13 6.63
C SER A 78 6.23 -1.39 6.29
N PHE A 79 6.29 -0.09 6.03
CA PHE A 79 5.12 0.71 5.66
C PHE A 79 4.47 0.26 4.36
N GLU A 80 5.27 -0.12 3.35
CA GLU A 80 4.76 -0.65 2.07
C GLU A 80 3.93 -1.91 2.30
N VAL A 81 4.46 -2.87 3.06
CA VAL A 81 3.76 -4.13 3.34
C VAL A 81 2.54 -3.94 4.24
N ILE A 82 2.62 -3.05 5.25
CA ILE A 82 1.48 -2.73 6.11
C ILE A 82 0.33 -2.13 5.30
N ALA A 83 0.62 -1.25 4.34
CA ALA A 83 -0.40 -0.62 3.50
C ALA A 83 -1.11 -1.59 2.54
N ASP A 84 -0.54 -2.77 2.26
CA ASP A 84 -1.21 -3.78 1.44
C ASP A 84 -2.30 -4.55 2.19
N TYR A 85 -2.12 -4.74 3.51
CA TYR A 85 -3.07 -5.53 4.31
C TYR A 85 -3.91 -4.68 5.27
N THR A 86 -3.61 -3.39 5.42
CA THR A 86 -4.37 -2.47 6.30
C THR A 86 -4.63 -1.15 5.60
N ASP A 87 -5.90 -0.73 5.57
CA ASP A 87 -6.31 0.59 5.13
C ASP A 87 -6.43 1.57 6.29
N GLY A 88 -6.12 2.84 6.02
CA GLY A 88 -6.40 3.98 6.88
C GLY A 88 -7.75 4.64 6.59
N LEU A 89 -7.97 5.83 7.16
CA LEU A 89 -9.14 6.66 6.84
C LEU A 89 -9.12 7.11 5.38
N MET A 90 -7.95 7.44 4.86
CA MET A 90 -7.74 7.85 3.47
C MET A 90 -6.71 6.91 2.81
N GLN A 91 -6.69 6.93 1.47
CA GLN A 91 -5.66 6.33 0.62
C GLN A 91 -5.00 7.41 -0.22
N MET A 92 -3.89 7.09 -0.84
CA MET A 92 -3.23 7.95 -1.81
C MET A 92 -3.51 7.45 -3.23
N ASP A 93 -4.00 8.33 -4.09
CA ASP A 93 -4.17 7.99 -5.50
C ASP A 93 -2.84 8.05 -6.29
N ALA A 94 -2.90 7.73 -7.58
CA ALA A 94 -1.73 7.73 -8.47
C ALA A 94 -1.07 9.10 -8.63
N ASP A 95 -1.79 10.18 -8.38
CA ASP A 95 -1.31 11.57 -8.46
C ASP A 95 -0.78 12.10 -7.11
N GLY A 96 -0.87 11.27 -6.05
CA GLY A 96 -0.43 11.60 -4.70
C GLY A 96 -1.47 12.36 -3.87
N ALA A 97 -2.72 12.43 -4.33
CA ALA A 97 -3.80 13.07 -3.59
C ALA A 97 -4.44 12.09 -2.58
N ALA A 98 -4.86 12.61 -1.42
CA ALA A 98 -5.61 11.84 -0.47
C ALA A 98 -7.06 11.63 -0.96
N ILE A 99 -7.49 10.38 -1.07
CA ILE A 99 -8.83 9.97 -1.45
C ILE A 99 -9.49 9.14 -0.33
N PRO A 100 -10.84 9.12 -0.23
CA PRO A 100 -11.55 8.33 0.76
C PRO A 100 -11.23 6.83 0.70
N ALA A 101 -10.91 6.24 1.87
CA ALA A 101 -10.71 4.80 2.06
C ALA A 101 -11.73 4.27 3.08
N LEU A 102 -11.32 3.92 4.32
CA LEU A 102 -12.28 3.53 5.36
C LEU A 102 -13.23 4.67 5.76
N ALA A 103 -12.79 5.92 5.68
CA ALA A 103 -13.72 7.05 5.71
C ALA A 103 -14.40 7.18 4.33
N GLU A 104 -15.70 6.94 4.27
CA GLU A 104 -16.49 7.14 3.05
C GLU A 104 -16.65 8.64 2.74
N THR A 105 -16.90 9.42 3.79
CA THR A 105 -17.01 10.87 3.75
C THR A 105 -16.39 11.49 5.00
N TYR A 106 -16.19 12.79 4.96
CA TYR A 106 -15.73 13.56 6.12
C TYR A 106 -16.27 14.99 6.09
N ASP A 107 -16.40 15.58 7.27
CA ASP A 107 -16.74 16.99 7.48
C ASP A 107 -15.58 17.71 8.17
N ILE A 108 -15.40 19.00 7.84
CA ILE A 108 -14.42 19.87 8.47
C ILE A 108 -15.15 21.08 9.04
N SER A 109 -14.90 21.42 10.30
CA SER A 109 -15.46 22.61 10.94
C SER A 109 -15.02 23.90 10.23
N GLU A 110 -15.79 24.98 10.39
CA GLU A 110 -15.48 26.28 9.76
C GLU A 110 -14.10 26.84 10.16
N ASP A 111 -13.63 26.53 11.38
CA ASP A 111 -12.32 26.94 11.87
C ASP A 111 -11.18 25.99 11.44
N GLY A 112 -11.50 24.88 10.74
CA GLY A 112 -10.55 23.91 10.24
C GLY A 112 -9.89 23.06 11.32
N LYS A 113 -10.45 22.98 12.53
CA LYS A 113 -9.83 22.30 13.67
C LYS A 113 -10.53 21.00 14.08
N THR A 114 -11.75 20.76 13.65
CA THR A 114 -12.45 19.53 13.91
C THR A 114 -12.73 18.80 12.61
N TYR A 115 -12.32 17.53 12.55
CA TYR A 115 -12.61 16.61 11.45
C TYR A 115 -13.54 15.54 11.97
N THR A 116 -14.63 15.30 11.25
CA THR A 116 -15.58 14.22 11.53
C THR A 116 -15.56 13.26 10.36
N PHE A 117 -15.03 12.05 10.57
CA PHE A 117 -14.97 11.01 9.54
C PHE A 117 -16.15 10.04 9.70
N HIS A 118 -16.81 9.73 8.58
CA HIS A 118 -17.91 8.77 8.50
C HIS A 118 -17.41 7.50 7.85
N LEU A 119 -17.32 6.41 8.63
CA LEU A 119 -16.74 5.15 8.20
C LEU A 119 -17.75 4.34 7.38
N ARG A 120 -17.24 3.75 6.28
CA ARG A 120 -17.98 2.74 5.52
C ARG A 120 -18.10 1.43 6.27
N ASP A 121 -18.93 0.54 5.76
CA ASP A 121 -18.96 -0.84 6.23
C ASP A 121 -17.70 -1.57 5.75
N ALA A 122 -16.89 -2.00 6.69
CA ALA A 122 -15.66 -2.77 6.46
C ALA A 122 -15.48 -3.79 7.58
N LYS A 123 -14.69 -4.84 7.29
CA LYS A 123 -14.43 -5.93 8.22
C LYS A 123 -12.94 -6.18 8.36
N TRP A 124 -12.57 -6.60 9.54
CA TRP A 124 -11.30 -7.28 9.79
C TRP A 124 -11.34 -8.71 9.23
N SER A 125 -10.18 -9.27 8.96
CA SER A 125 -10.02 -10.63 8.41
C SER A 125 -10.51 -11.75 9.33
N ASN A 126 -10.79 -11.46 10.60
CA ASN A 126 -11.44 -12.37 11.55
C ASN A 126 -12.98 -12.27 11.52
N GLY A 127 -13.54 -11.36 10.71
CA GLY A 127 -14.99 -11.13 10.55
C GLY A 127 -15.57 -10.01 11.42
N ASP A 128 -14.81 -9.47 12.37
CA ASP A 128 -15.23 -8.33 13.19
C ASP A 128 -15.43 -7.08 12.32
N ALA A 129 -16.37 -6.21 12.72
CA ALA A 129 -16.53 -4.91 12.05
C ALA A 129 -15.33 -3.99 12.34
N VAL A 130 -14.90 -3.22 11.33
CA VAL A 130 -14.01 -2.07 11.56
C VAL A 130 -14.83 -0.91 12.08
N THR A 131 -14.42 -0.34 13.21
CA THR A 131 -15.14 0.72 13.92
C THR A 131 -14.26 1.93 14.20
N ALA A 132 -14.89 3.05 14.57
CA ALA A 132 -14.18 4.24 15.01
C ALA A 132 -13.33 3.98 16.28
N ALA A 133 -13.74 3.04 17.13
CA ALA A 133 -12.97 2.64 18.31
C ALA A 133 -11.61 2.01 17.96
N ASP A 134 -11.50 1.31 16.83
CA ASP A 134 -10.23 0.73 16.38
C ASP A 134 -9.20 1.84 16.02
N PHE A 135 -9.67 2.95 15.47
CA PHE A 135 -8.83 4.13 15.23
C PHE A 135 -8.43 4.81 16.53
N VAL A 136 -9.37 5.01 17.44
CA VAL A 136 -9.07 5.59 18.77
C VAL A 136 -8.02 4.75 19.48
N PHE A 137 -8.16 3.44 19.50
CA PHE A 137 -7.19 2.52 20.11
C PHE A 137 -5.83 2.60 19.43
N GLY A 138 -5.76 2.51 18.10
CA GLY A 138 -4.50 2.63 17.35
C GLY A 138 -3.77 3.94 17.62
N TRP A 139 -4.50 5.07 17.67
CA TRP A 139 -3.90 6.38 17.93
C TRP A 139 -3.49 6.57 19.40
N HIS A 140 -4.24 5.99 20.34
CA HIS A 140 -3.82 5.93 21.75
C HIS A 140 -2.49 5.18 21.88
N ARG A 141 -2.33 4.03 21.18
CA ARG A 141 -1.05 3.30 21.15
C ARG A 141 0.08 4.15 20.56
N ALA A 142 -0.19 4.89 19.47
CA ALA A 142 0.84 5.71 18.81
C ALA A 142 1.39 6.82 19.71
N VAL A 143 0.59 7.40 20.63
CA VAL A 143 1.01 8.46 21.54
C VAL A 143 1.40 7.95 22.94
N ASP A 144 1.10 6.69 23.28
CA ASP A 144 1.44 6.11 24.58
C ASP A 144 2.95 5.95 24.72
N PRO A 145 3.59 6.59 25.73
CA PRO A 145 5.00 6.37 26.00
C PRO A 145 5.41 4.90 26.19
N ALA A 146 4.48 4.04 26.63
CA ALA A 146 4.74 2.60 26.81
C ALA A 146 4.91 1.87 25.46
N THR A 147 4.29 2.34 24.38
CA THR A 147 4.47 1.80 23.02
C THR A 147 5.84 2.20 22.45
N ALA A 148 6.40 3.33 22.90
CA ALA A 148 7.66 3.88 22.42
C ALA A 148 7.67 4.10 20.88
N SER A 149 6.55 4.54 20.30
CA SER A 149 6.44 4.81 18.87
C SER A 149 7.39 5.95 18.47
N GLU A 150 8.34 5.67 17.59
CA GLU A 150 9.25 6.71 17.06
C GLU A 150 8.50 7.72 16.16
N TYR A 151 7.35 7.35 15.62
CA TYR A 151 6.50 8.21 14.79
C TYR A 151 5.35 8.88 15.57
N SER A 152 5.38 8.85 16.92
CA SER A 152 4.39 9.54 17.76
C SER A 152 4.30 11.04 17.45
N TYR A 153 5.41 11.69 17.07
CA TYR A 153 5.45 13.09 16.65
C TYR A 153 4.56 13.42 15.45
N MET A 154 4.18 12.41 14.65
CA MET A 154 3.24 12.60 13.56
C MET A 154 1.86 13.03 14.06
N LEU A 155 1.47 12.63 15.27
CA LEU A 155 0.20 13.03 15.88
C LEU A 155 0.33 14.39 16.59
N SER A 156 1.48 14.69 17.22
CA SER A 156 1.71 15.95 17.97
C SER A 156 2.17 17.08 17.07
N ASP A 157 3.41 16.99 16.54
CA ASP A 157 4.07 18.12 15.86
C ASP A 157 3.53 18.32 14.43
N ILE A 158 3.20 17.24 13.74
CA ILE A 158 2.76 17.28 12.35
C ILE A 158 1.23 17.35 12.26
N GLY A 159 0.52 16.47 12.96
CA GLY A 159 -0.94 16.36 12.93
C GLY A 159 -1.64 17.36 13.85
N GLN A 160 -0.92 17.93 14.84
CA GLN A 160 -1.44 18.93 15.77
C GLN A 160 -2.69 18.45 16.54
N ILE A 161 -2.79 17.14 16.82
CA ILE A 161 -3.93 16.59 17.55
C ILE A 161 -3.88 17.09 19.00
N VAL A 162 -5.03 17.52 19.50
CA VAL A 162 -5.16 18.06 20.86
C VAL A 162 -4.61 17.07 21.89
N ASN A 163 -3.80 17.55 22.82
CA ASN A 163 -3.13 16.82 23.90
C ASN A 163 -2.08 15.79 23.48
N ALA A 164 -1.83 15.57 22.19
CA ALA A 164 -0.85 14.54 21.75
C ALA A 164 0.54 14.77 22.33
N ALA A 165 1.03 16.02 22.34
CA ALA A 165 2.35 16.36 22.88
C ALA A 165 2.47 16.10 24.38
N GLU A 166 1.46 16.48 25.16
CA GLU A 166 1.43 16.29 26.62
C GLU A 166 1.33 14.81 26.99
N ILE A 167 0.62 14.01 26.19
CA ILE A 167 0.52 12.55 26.39
C ILE A 167 1.88 11.89 26.11
N ILE A 168 2.52 12.22 24.99
CA ILE A 168 3.86 11.71 24.64
C ILE A 168 4.89 12.09 25.71
N ALA A 169 4.76 13.27 26.33
CA ALA A 169 5.60 13.69 27.45
C ALA A 169 5.25 12.97 28.78
N GLY A 170 4.19 12.18 28.84
CA GLY A 170 3.71 11.51 30.05
C GLY A 170 2.99 12.43 31.03
N GLU A 171 2.56 13.60 30.59
CA GLU A 171 1.89 14.62 31.42
C GLU A 171 0.37 14.41 31.49
N LYS A 172 -0.21 13.70 30.51
CA LYS A 172 -1.64 13.39 30.43
C LYS A 172 -1.87 11.90 30.10
N PRO A 173 -3.03 11.33 30.50
CA PRO A 173 -3.39 9.99 30.08
C PRO A 173 -3.74 9.94 28.60
N VAL A 174 -3.57 8.78 27.95
CA VAL A 174 -3.89 8.57 26.52
C VAL A 174 -5.34 8.86 26.18
N THR A 175 -6.25 8.70 27.14
CA THR A 175 -7.69 8.97 27.00
C THR A 175 -8.04 10.44 26.78
N ASP A 176 -7.09 11.35 27.02
CA ASP A 176 -7.27 12.79 26.82
C ASP A 176 -6.91 13.22 25.39
N LEU A 177 -6.45 12.30 24.54
CA LEU A 177 -6.13 12.60 23.14
C LEU A 177 -7.38 13.16 22.43
N GLY A 178 -7.18 14.18 21.60
CA GLY A 178 -8.24 14.83 20.82
C GLY A 178 -8.80 13.93 19.71
N VAL A 179 -9.12 12.69 20.02
CA VAL A 179 -9.79 11.73 19.13
C VAL A 179 -10.88 11.00 19.91
N SER A 180 -12.03 10.80 19.30
CA SER A 180 -13.14 10.08 19.94
C SER A 180 -14.03 9.35 18.93
N ALA A 181 -14.49 8.16 19.30
CA ALA A 181 -15.56 7.46 18.61
C ALA A 181 -16.89 8.01 19.13
N VAL A 182 -17.58 8.80 18.30
CA VAL A 182 -18.93 9.31 18.61
C VAL A 182 -19.94 8.15 18.62
N ASP A 183 -19.76 7.26 17.67
CA ASP A 183 -20.43 5.96 17.54
C ASP A 183 -19.52 5.01 16.75
N ASP A 184 -19.98 3.80 16.43
CA ASP A 184 -19.17 2.79 15.73
C ASP A 184 -18.67 3.25 14.35
N LYS A 185 -19.33 4.22 13.72
CA LYS A 185 -19.05 4.69 12.36
C LYS A 185 -18.64 6.15 12.27
N THR A 186 -18.57 6.84 13.39
CA THR A 186 -18.25 8.27 13.42
C THR A 186 -17.02 8.52 14.30
N LEU A 187 -15.94 8.94 13.69
CA LEU A 187 -14.69 9.33 14.36
C LEU A 187 -14.55 10.85 14.33
N GLU A 188 -14.44 11.48 15.50
CA GLU A 188 -14.14 12.91 15.61
C GLU A 188 -12.71 13.13 16.04
N VAL A 189 -12.03 14.07 15.38
CA VAL A 189 -10.64 14.47 15.67
C VAL A 189 -10.55 15.96 15.86
N GLN A 190 -9.91 16.40 16.93
CA GLN A 190 -9.71 17.80 17.28
C GLN A 190 -8.23 18.19 17.19
N LEU A 191 -7.97 19.29 16.50
CA LEU A 191 -6.63 19.85 16.28
C LEU A 191 -6.41 21.14 17.09
N ASN A 192 -5.18 21.37 17.53
CA ASN A 192 -4.77 22.64 18.18
C ASN A 192 -4.86 23.81 17.20
N VAL A 193 -4.45 23.60 15.96
CA VAL A 193 -4.46 24.58 14.87
C VAL A 193 -4.97 23.92 13.58
N PRO A 194 -5.48 24.71 12.61
CA PRO A 194 -5.86 24.15 11.32
C PRO A 194 -4.64 23.59 10.58
N VAL A 195 -4.75 22.36 10.05
CA VAL A 195 -3.69 21.68 9.30
C VAL A 195 -4.21 21.35 7.90
N SER A 196 -3.77 22.09 6.89
CA SER A 196 -4.28 21.97 5.51
C SER A 196 -3.99 20.60 4.85
N TYR A 197 -2.95 19.91 5.31
CA TYR A 197 -2.53 18.60 4.82
C TYR A 197 -2.98 17.44 5.73
N PHE A 198 -3.88 17.69 6.70
CA PHE A 198 -4.28 16.67 7.69
C PHE A 198 -4.82 15.39 7.03
N LEU A 199 -5.63 15.52 5.98
CA LEU A 199 -6.16 14.36 5.26
C LEU A 199 -5.04 13.51 4.63
N SER A 200 -3.94 14.11 4.19
CA SER A 200 -2.79 13.37 3.66
C SER A 200 -2.01 12.60 4.72
N LEU A 201 -2.18 12.91 6.00
CA LEU A 201 -1.60 12.12 7.08
C LEU A 201 -2.38 10.80 7.30
N MET A 202 -3.65 10.76 6.94
CA MET A 202 -4.57 9.67 7.23
C MET A 202 -4.31 8.38 6.43
N TYR A 203 -3.44 8.42 5.42
CA TYR A 203 -2.93 7.23 4.73
C TYR A 203 -1.54 6.79 5.22
N PHE A 204 -0.98 7.45 6.23
CA PHE A 204 0.29 7.05 6.83
C PHE A 204 0.05 5.97 7.90
N PRO A 205 0.83 4.86 7.91
CA PRO A 205 0.53 3.69 8.75
C PRO A 205 0.38 3.96 10.24
N THR A 206 1.09 4.92 10.82
CA THR A 206 0.95 5.28 12.24
C THR A 206 -0.48 5.67 12.62
N PHE A 207 -1.29 6.17 11.67
CA PHE A 207 -2.70 6.51 11.86
C PHE A 207 -3.68 5.36 11.54
N TYR A 208 -3.18 4.15 11.24
CA TYR A 208 -4.05 3.04 10.90
C TYR A 208 -4.76 2.48 12.14
N PRO A 209 -5.95 1.87 11.95
CA PRO A 209 -6.72 1.29 13.03
C PRO A 209 -6.08 0.01 13.54
N VAL A 210 -6.34 -0.33 14.80
CA VAL A 210 -5.99 -1.62 15.41
C VAL A 210 -7.18 -2.13 16.19
N ASN A 211 -7.57 -3.39 15.97
CA ASN A 211 -8.61 -4.03 16.76
C ASN A 211 -8.11 -4.32 18.17
N GLU A 212 -8.67 -3.63 19.17
CA GLU A 212 -8.21 -3.71 20.56
C GLU A 212 -8.32 -5.12 21.14
N ALA A 213 -9.43 -5.81 20.90
CA ALA A 213 -9.66 -7.15 21.45
C ALA A 213 -8.64 -8.15 20.88
N PHE A 214 -8.36 -8.06 19.60
CA PHE A 214 -7.33 -8.89 18.95
C PHE A 214 -5.93 -8.55 19.45
N TYR A 215 -5.57 -7.28 19.50
CA TYR A 215 -4.29 -6.84 20.05
C TYR A 215 -4.05 -7.38 21.46
N ASN A 216 -5.03 -7.25 22.34
CA ASN A 216 -4.93 -7.73 23.72
C ASN A 216 -4.79 -9.26 23.82
N SER A 217 -5.20 -10.01 22.79
CA SER A 217 -5.02 -11.46 22.75
C SER A 217 -3.60 -11.91 22.37
N CYS A 218 -2.80 -11.04 21.74
CA CYS A 218 -1.46 -11.36 21.24
C CYS A 218 -0.44 -10.21 21.42
N ALA A 219 -0.63 -9.33 22.40
CA ALA A 219 0.13 -8.08 22.55
C ALA A 219 1.67 -8.27 22.49
N ASP A 220 2.20 -9.33 23.13
CA ASP A 220 3.64 -9.62 23.17
C ASP A 220 4.22 -10.04 21.80
N THR A 221 3.36 -10.47 20.88
CA THR A 221 3.75 -10.99 19.56
C THR A 221 3.04 -10.25 18.40
N PHE A 222 2.29 -9.19 18.71
CA PHE A 222 1.57 -8.42 17.70
C PHE A 222 2.53 -7.93 16.61
N GLY A 223 2.14 -8.10 15.34
CA GLY A 223 2.94 -7.68 14.21
C GLY A 223 4.15 -8.58 13.87
N THR A 224 4.20 -9.84 14.36
CA THR A 224 5.35 -10.73 14.11
C THR A 224 5.03 -11.92 13.19
N SER A 225 3.78 -12.21 12.94
CA SER A 225 3.36 -13.33 12.07
C SER A 225 1.96 -13.11 11.51
N PRO A 226 1.53 -13.90 10.50
CA PRO A 226 0.15 -13.83 9.99
C PRO A 226 -0.92 -14.03 11.07
N ASP A 227 -0.65 -14.86 12.07
CA ASP A 227 -1.59 -15.15 13.18
C ASP A 227 -1.68 -14.00 14.19
N THR A 228 -0.78 -13.02 14.12
CA THR A 228 -0.69 -11.90 15.07
C THR A 228 -0.94 -10.54 14.41
N VAL A 229 -1.52 -10.53 13.21
CA VAL A 229 -2.03 -9.34 12.53
C VAL A 229 -3.45 -9.59 12.03
N LEU A 230 -4.27 -8.55 11.97
CA LEU A 230 -5.54 -8.56 11.25
C LEU A 230 -5.43 -7.65 10.04
N SER A 231 -6.06 -8.08 8.95
CA SER A 231 -6.16 -7.29 7.72
C SER A 231 -7.55 -6.70 7.59
N ASN A 232 -7.62 -5.44 7.17
CA ASN A 232 -8.85 -4.80 6.70
C ASN A 232 -8.67 -4.21 5.29
N GLY A 233 -7.46 -4.35 4.71
CA GLY A 233 -7.08 -3.90 3.39
C GLY A 233 -7.31 -4.94 2.29
N ALA A 234 -6.78 -4.65 1.10
CA ALA A 234 -6.99 -5.43 -0.12
C ALA A 234 -6.43 -6.85 -0.06
N PHE A 235 -5.39 -7.08 0.75
CA PHE A 235 -4.74 -8.38 0.90
C PHE A 235 -4.67 -8.82 2.36
N LYS A 236 -4.38 -10.09 2.58
CA LYS A 236 -4.14 -10.71 3.89
C LYS A 236 -2.77 -11.36 3.87
N LEU A 237 -1.99 -11.13 4.92
CA LEU A 237 -0.72 -11.81 5.10
C LEU A 237 -0.98 -13.30 5.39
N THR A 238 -0.34 -14.18 4.64
CA THR A 238 -0.57 -15.64 4.72
C THR A 238 0.68 -16.44 5.06
N ASP A 239 1.84 -15.93 4.65
CA ASP A 239 3.13 -16.59 4.90
C ASP A 239 4.18 -15.52 5.19
N TYR A 240 4.53 -15.36 6.47
CA TYR A 240 5.55 -14.42 6.93
C TYR A 240 6.14 -14.89 8.25
N GLN A 241 7.44 -14.67 8.41
CA GLN A 241 8.18 -14.82 9.67
C GLN A 241 9.16 -13.65 9.81
N PRO A 242 9.53 -13.24 11.04
CA PRO A 242 10.54 -12.21 11.24
C PRO A 242 11.83 -12.49 10.47
N ALA A 243 12.34 -11.47 9.80
CA ALA A 243 13.49 -11.55 8.89
C ALA A 243 13.31 -12.49 7.68
N ALA A 244 12.07 -12.76 7.27
CA ALA A 244 11.81 -13.51 6.04
C ALA A 244 12.38 -12.75 4.82
N THR A 245 13.01 -13.51 3.92
CA THR A 245 13.51 -12.98 2.65
C THR A 245 12.53 -13.21 1.48
N ALA A 246 11.45 -13.93 1.73
CA ALA A 246 10.31 -14.10 0.83
C ALA A 246 9.05 -14.39 1.65
N PHE A 247 7.92 -13.84 1.24
CA PHE A 247 6.61 -14.07 1.86
C PHE A 247 5.48 -13.68 0.90
N THR A 248 4.26 -14.04 1.26
CA THR A 248 3.08 -13.85 0.38
C THR A 248 1.92 -13.21 1.12
N LEU A 249 1.13 -12.48 0.35
CA LEU A 249 -0.21 -12.02 0.73
C LEU A 249 -1.21 -12.54 -0.29
N GLU A 250 -2.38 -12.94 0.17
CA GLU A 250 -3.50 -13.36 -0.67
C GLU A 250 -4.60 -12.29 -0.68
N LYS A 251 -5.35 -12.22 -1.77
CA LYS A 251 -6.49 -11.31 -1.87
C LYS A 251 -7.45 -11.49 -0.70
N ASN A 252 -7.86 -10.39 -0.10
CA ASN A 252 -8.88 -10.38 0.95
C ASN A 252 -10.29 -10.35 0.33
N PRO A 253 -11.07 -11.43 0.39
CA PRO A 253 -12.42 -11.46 -0.19
C PRO A 253 -13.42 -10.59 0.58
N ASP A 254 -13.13 -10.26 1.86
CA ASP A 254 -13.97 -9.44 2.72
C ASP A 254 -13.62 -7.94 2.66
N TYR A 255 -12.64 -7.57 1.82
CA TYR A 255 -12.31 -6.17 1.58
C TYR A 255 -13.49 -5.43 0.95
N TYR A 256 -13.80 -4.22 1.43
CA TYR A 256 -14.97 -3.48 0.97
C TYR A 256 -14.97 -3.20 -0.54
N ASP A 257 -13.79 -3.15 -1.17
CA ASP A 257 -13.62 -2.93 -2.61
C ASP A 257 -13.02 -4.15 -3.34
N ALA A 258 -13.20 -5.35 -2.79
CA ALA A 258 -12.63 -6.60 -3.34
C ALA A 258 -12.99 -6.84 -4.82
N ALA A 259 -14.14 -6.34 -5.28
CA ALA A 259 -14.56 -6.47 -6.68
C ALA A 259 -13.62 -5.76 -7.67
N ASN A 260 -12.95 -4.70 -7.25
CA ASN A 260 -12.03 -3.92 -8.06
C ASN A 260 -10.56 -4.37 -7.93
N ILE A 261 -10.26 -5.27 -6.99
CA ILE A 261 -8.92 -5.86 -6.87
C ILE A 261 -8.77 -6.97 -7.91
N ALA A 262 -7.94 -6.73 -8.93
CA ALA A 262 -7.73 -7.66 -10.04
C ALA A 262 -6.76 -8.81 -9.70
N LEU A 263 -5.82 -8.61 -8.77
CA LEU A 263 -4.80 -9.58 -8.39
C LEU A 263 -5.35 -10.60 -7.39
N ASP A 264 -4.84 -11.84 -7.47
CA ASP A 264 -5.12 -12.90 -6.50
C ASP A 264 -4.18 -12.82 -5.27
N GLY A 265 -3.02 -12.19 -5.41
CA GLY A 265 -2.06 -12.04 -4.32
C GLY A 265 -0.82 -11.26 -4.69
N LEU A 266 0.05 -11.08 -3.70
CA LEU A 266 1.36 -10.47 -3.80
C LEU A 266 2.41 -11.47 -3.31
N ALA A 267 3.56 -11.52 -3.97
CA ALA A 267 4.71 -12.33 -3.55
C ALA A 267 5.93 -11.41 -3.45
N TYR A 268 6.41 -11.23 -2.25
CA TYR A 268 7.57 -10.39 -1.97
C TYR A 268 8.85 -11.19 -1.91
N GLN A 269 9.92 -10.63 -2.48
CA GLN A 269 11.28 -11.18 -2.41
C GLN A 269 12.25 -10.06 -2.01
N VAL A 270 13.02 -10.29 -0.96
CA VAL A 270 14.09 -9.37 -0.55
C VAL A 270 15.31 -9.61 -1.43
N ILE A 271 15.67 -8.62 -2.23
CA ILE A 271 16.85 -8.67 -3.11
C ILE A 271 17.66 -7.38 -2.91
N LYS A 272 18.79 -7.50 -2.18
CA LYS A 272 19.61 -6.36 -1.79
C LYS A 272 20.52 -5.85 -2.91
N ASP A 273 20.83 -6.70 -3.89
CA ASP A 273 21.64 -6.35 -5.04
C ASP A 273 20.75 -5.90 -6.20
N SER A 274 20.84 -4.64 -6.57
CA SER A 274 20.02 -4.03 -7.62
C SER A 274 20.26 -4.63 -9.01
N GLN A 275 21.48 -5.15 -9.29
CA GLN A 275 21.74 -5.83 -10.56
C GLN A 275 21.05 -7.19 -10.61
N GLN A 276 21.07 -7.94 -9.51
CA GLN A 276 20.33 -9.19 -9.38
C GLN A 276 18.81 -8.94 -9.51
N ALA A 277 18.30 -7.88 -8.91
CA ALA A 277 16.88 -7.52 -9.00
C ALA A 277 16.46 -7.21 -10.46
N LEU A 278 17.27 -6.42 -11.19
CA LEU A 278 17.02 -6.13 -12.60
C LEU A 278 17.08 -7.41 -13.46
N MET A 279 18.04 -8.31 -13.21
CA MET A 279 18.11 -9.62 -13.91
C MET A 279 16.88 -10.49 -13.60
N SER A 280 16.40 -10.51 -12.35
CA SER A 280 15.22 -11.25 -11.95
C SER A 280 13.96 -10.72 -12.67
N TYR A 281 13.83 -9.42 -12.80
CA TYR A 281 12.80 -8.79 -13.61
C TYR A 281 12.91 -9.20 -15.09
N GLN A 282 14.08 -9.08 -15.70
CA GLN A 282 14.32 -9.42 -17.12
C GLN A 282 14.06 -10.89 -17.45
N THR A 283 14.29 -11.79 -16.49
CA THR A 283 14.07 -13.23 -16.66
C THR A 283 12.66 -13.70 -16.29
N GLY A 284 11.84 -12.83 -15.69
CA GLY A 284 10.49 -13.16 -15.35
C GLY A 284 10.23 -13.68 -13.96
N ALA A 285 11.22 -13.61 -13.10
CA ALA A 285 11.08 -13.97 -11.70
C ALA A 285 10.42 -12.84 -10.87
N LEU A 286 10.53 -11.60 -11.33
CA LEU A 286 9.84 -10.44 -10.78
C LEU A 286 8.97 -9.77 -11.84
N ASP A 287 7.85 -9.21 -11.41
CA ASP A 287 6.97 -8.37 -12.20
C ASP A 287 7.22 -6.88 -11.96
N MET A 288 7.85 -6.54 -10.84
CA MET A 288 8.19 -5.17 -10.48
C MET A 288 9.53 -5.14 -9.73
N THR A 289 10.38 -4.16 -10.07
CA THR A 289 11.67 -3.94 -9.41
C THR A 289 11.99 -2.45 -9.29
N LEU A 290 12.78 -2.10 -8.28
CA LEU A 290 13.34 -0.77 -8.13
C LEU A 290 14.68 -0.67 -8.89
N LEU A 291 14.98 0.53 -9.39
CA LEU A 291 16.20 0.79 -10.14
C LEU A 291 17.07 1.83 -9.43
N ASN A 292 18.36 1.59 -9.38
CA ASN A 292 19.31 2.62 -9.00
C ASN A 292 19.60 3.59 -10.17
N GLY A 293 20.31 4.69 -9.88
CA GLY A 293 20.57 5.74 -10.88
C GLY A 293 21.38 5.29 -12.10
N GLU A 294 22.26 4.31 -11.92
CA GLU A 294 23.10 3.79 -13.02
C GLU A 294 22.32 2.88 -13.98
N GLN A 295 21.32 2.18 -13.45
CA GLN A 295 20.46 1.28 -14.23
C GLN A 295 19.45 2.05 -15.07
N VAL A 296 19.05 3.23 -14.64
CA VAL A 296 18.05 4.05 -15.34
C VAL A 296 18.47 4.37 -16.77
N ASP A 297 19.72 4.71 -17.00
CA ASP A 297 20.21 5.01 -18.35
C ASP A 297 20.13 3.81 -19.31
N GLN A 298 20.06 2.59 -18.76
CA GLN A 298 19.92 1.35 -19.54
C GLN A 298 18.46 1.07 -19.95
N VAL A 299 17.48 1.56 -19.17
CA VAL A 299 16.07 1.17 -19.33
C VAL A 299 15.12 2.37 -19.46
N LYS A 300 15.60 3.62 -19.50
CA LYS A 300 14.77 4.83 -19.57
C LYS A 300 13.86 4.90 -20.82
N ASP A 301 14.24 4.23 -21.88
CA ASP A 301 13.49 4.17 -23.13
C ASP A 301 12.54 2.94 -23.19
N ASP A 302 12.53 2.10 -22.16
CA ASP A 302 11.62 0.98 -22.04
C ASP A 302 10.19 1.51 -21.74
N PRO A 303 9.16 1.07 -22.47
CA PRO A 303 7.78 1.52 -22.25
C PRO A 303 7.22 1.14 -20.88
N GLU A 304 7.82 0.18 -20.18
CA GLU A 304 7.44 -0.23 -18.82
C GLU A 304 8.15 0.59 -17.73
N PHE A 305 9.12 1.42 -18.13
CA PHE A 305 9.82 2.29 -17.17
C PHE A 305 8.91 3.40 -16.67
N THR A 306 8.75 3.48 -15.35
CA THR A 306 7.97 4.52 -14.68
C THR A 306 8.84 5.28 -13.68
N SER A 307 8.71 6.60 -13.64
CA SER A 307 9.37 7.47 -12.68
C SER A 307 8.33 8.28 -11.92
N VAL A 308 8.29 8.09 -10.61
CA VAL A 308 7.38 8.80 -9.71
C VAL A 308 8.18 9.73 -8.80
N GLY A 309 7.68 10.94 -8.58
CA GLY A 309 8.26 11.88 -7.62
C GLY A 309 7.79 11.55 -6.21
N ALA A 310 8.69 11.09 -5.34
CA ALA A 310 8.35 10.70 -3.97
C ALA A 310 8.33 11.85 -2.95
N GLY A 311 8.76 13.06 -3.34
CA GLY A 311 8.79 14.22 -2.44
C GLY A 311 9.84 14.17 -1.33
N TYR A 312 10.72 13.16 -1.32
CA TYR A 312 11.76 13.03 -0.31
C TYR A 312 12.98 13.90 -0.62
N LEU A 313 13.61 14.40 0.45
CA LEU A 313 14.91 15.05 0.40
C LEU A 313 15.94 14.19 1.13
N TRP A 314 16.94 13.70 0.40
CA TRP A 314 18.06 12.95 0.96
C TRP A 314 19.23 13.88 1.23
N TYR A 315 19.84 13.81 2.42
CA TYR A 315 21.02 14.58 2.78
C TYR A 315 21.99 13.74 3.62
N ILE A 316 23.25 14.12 3.60
CA ILE A 316 24.29 13.53 4.45
C ILE A 316 24.54 14.51 5.59
N LEU A 317 24.32 14.06 6.83
CA LEU A 317 24.67 14.79 8.02
C LEU A 317 26.11 14.43 8.44
N SER A 318 27.01 15.41 8.43
CA SER A 318 28.37 15.22 8.95
C SER A 318 28.39 15.57 10.44
N LEU A 319 28.77 14.60 11.28
CA LEU A 319 28.92 14.76 12.74
C LEU A 319 30.37 15.12 13.15
N ILE A 320 31.21 15.55 12.21
CA ILE A 320 32.65 15.76 12.43
C ILE A 320 32.95 16.93 13.39
N HIS A 321 31.95 17.76 13.69
CA HIS A 321 32.07 18.98 14.52
C HIS A 321 31.13 18.98 15.73
N ILE A 322 30.66 17.82 16.16
CA ILE A 322 29.91 17.70 17.42
C ILE A 322 30.85 17.28 18.53
#